data_d8375c7063fa6429fc73d9d3058e6b5c
#
_entry.id   d8375c7063fa6429fc73d9d3058e6b5c
#
_cell.length_a   1.000
_cell.length_b   1.000
_cell.length_c   1.000
_cell.angle_alpha   90.00
_cell.angle_beta   90.00
_cell.angle_gamma   90.00
#
_symmetry.space_group_name_H-M   'P 1'
#
loop_
_entity.id
_entity.type
_entity.pdbx_description
1 polymer ?
#
loop_
_entity_poly.entity_id
_entity_poly.type
_entity_poly.pdbx_seq_one_letter_code
_entity_poly.pdbx_strand_id
1 'polypeptide(L)'
;MDIGLQMVFTGYGWKEISDQQVWDEELKIAEIAADSGFDCLWAVEHHFRDYAFCPDNLQLMAYLTAKHPEIDVGTAAVILPWQDPLRVAEKASALDQLSNGRLRLGVGRGLARREFDGFRTTMAESRERFDEAAAMIMESLRSGWMESEGPHYIQPKVEIRPRPRFPIDGRIYAVASSEDSVVSAAKLRARMVMFADRPWPKRLPQIQQHAQLFEEMHGVPGPPPLTADFCVCTSTMDGAEEFSREYMGTFVYSNFEHYELLGDHFSKVKGYDSYAAKIEVAKEVGIEGIIDGFMQAAVWGTPDRILREFEKRRAIIGDFELATSFRFGGTPYEVAEKSIKLFAKEVLPVLKSWKEPEAKQAAE
;
A
#
# COMPACT_ATOMS: atom_id res chain seq x y z
N MET A 1 6.03 5.97 -15.83
CA MET A 1 5.89 5.52 -14.44
C MET A 1 4.43 5.67 -14.02
N ASP A 2 3.87 4.66 -13.37
CA ASP A 2 2.47 4.71 -12.88
C ASP A 2 2.39 5.46 -11.56
N ILE A 3 1.43 6.38 -11.46
CA ILE A 3 1.23 7.26 -10.31
C ILE A 3 -0.20 7.12 -9.80
N GLY A 4 -0.36 6.65 -8.57
CA GLY A 4 -1.66 6.47 -7.92
C GLY A 4 -1.85 7.39 -6.72
N LEU A 5 -3.11 7.60 -6.36
CA LEU A 5 -3.50 8.15 -5.08
C LEU A 5 -3.61 7.04 -4.04
N GLN A 6 -3.05 7.20 -2.86
CA GLN A 6 -3.26 6.34 -1.69
C GLN A 6 -4.30 6.98 -0.77
N MET A 7 -5.46 6.35 -0.63
CA MET A 7 -6.55 6.78 0.25
C MET A 7 -6.39 6.13 1.62
N VAL A 8 -6.37 6.92 2.70
CA VAL A 8 -6.08 6.42 4.06
C VAL A 8 -7.32 6.39 4.95
N PHE A 9 -8.29 7.29 4.76
CA PHE A 9 -9.50 7.40 5.59
C PHE A 9 -9.17 7.57 7.08
N THR A 10 -8.30 8.53 7.40
CA THR A 10 -7.90 8.79 8.78
C THR A 10 -8.68 9.95 9.40
N GLY A 11 -9.09 9.78 10.67
CA GLY A 11 -9.58 10.84 11.55
C GLY A 11 -8.53 11.34 12.53
N TYR A 12 -7.36 10.71 12.59
CA TYR A 12 -6.31 11.03 13.55
C TYR A 12 -5.67 12.40 13.28
N GLY A 13 -5.51 13.18 14.34
CA GLY A 13 -4.91 14.53 14.29
C GLY A 13 -5.93 15.68 14.23
N TRP A 14 -7.23 15.40 14.04
CA TRP A 14 -8.30 16.38 14.18
C TRP A 14 -8.87 16.35 15.61
N LYS A 15 -9.22 17.52 16.16
CA LYS A 15 -9.85 17.60 17.48
C LYS A 15 -11.28 17.05 17.45
N GLU A 16 -12.01 17.42 16.41
CA GLU A 16 -13.38 16.99 16.17
C GLU A 16 -13.55 16.78 14.65
N ILE A 17 -13.80 15.54 14.24
CA ILE A 17 -14.11 15.19 12.86
C ILE A 17 -15.09 14.02 12.90
N SER A 18 -16.14 14.07 12.09
CA SER A 18 -17.08 12.95 11.97
C SER A 18 -16.57 11.93 10.94
N ASP A 19 -16.97 10.66 11.09
CA ASP A 19 -16.70 9.61 10.11
C ASP A 19 -17.19 10.00 8.71
N GLN A 20 -18.39 10.62 8.66
CA GLN A 20 -18.94 11.13 7.41
C GLN A 20 -18.01 12.16 6.76
N GLN A 21 -17.49 13.11 7.51
CA GLN A 21 -16.58 14.14 6.98
C GLN A 21 -15.28 13.52 6.48
N VAL A 22 -14.70 12.55 7.20
CA VAL A 22 -13.51 11.82 6.76
C VAL A 22 -13.75 11.15 5.41
N TRP A 23 -14.88 10.45 5.26
CA TRP A 23 -15.23 9.76 4.01
C TRP A 23 -15.50 10.74 2.87
N ASP A 24 -16.29 11.79 3.12
CA ASP A 24 -16.62 12.79 2.10
C ASP A 24 -15.37 13.51 1.59
N GLU A 25 -14.45 13.89 2.47
CA GLU A 25 -13.21 14.57 2.11
C GLU A 25 -12.26 13.64 1.34
N GLU A 26 -12.11 12.39 1.78
CA GLU A 26 -11.26 11.42 1.10
C GLU A 26 -11.78 11.08 -0.32
N LEU A 27 -13.10 10.95 -0.48
CA LEU A 27 -13.73 10.75 -1.79
C LEU A 27 -13.59 11.97 -2.72
N LYS A 28 -13.59 13.20 -2.19
CA LYS A 28 -13.30 14.40 -2.97
C LYS A 28 -11.84 14.43 -3.44
N ILE A 29 -10.89 14.00 -2.61
CA ILE A 29 -9.47 13.88 -3.02
C ILE A 29 -9.32 12.82 -4.11
N ALA A 30 -10.05 11.69 -4.02
CA ALA A 30 -10.06 10.67 -5.07
C ALA A 30 -10.61 11.20 -6.40
N GLU A 31 -11.67 12.02 -6.37
CA GLU A 31 -12.23 12.69 -7.55
C GLU A 31 -11.21 13.62 -8.22
N ILE A 32 -10.50 14.44 -7.41
CA ILE A 32 -9.43 15.30 -7.92
C ILE A 32 -8.32 14.47 -8.58
N ALA A 33 -7.92 13.35 -7.98
CA ALA A 33 -6.91 12.46 -8.57
C ALA A 33 -7.35 11.87 -9.91
N ALA A 34 -8.58 11.35 -9.98
CA ALA A 34 -9.14 10.80 -11.21
C ALA A 34 -9.21 11.85 -12.33
N ASP A 35 -9.71 13.04 -12.03
CA ASP A 35 -9.84 14.14 -12.99
C ASP A 35 -8.49 14.74 -13.43
N SER A 36 -7.45 14.57 -12.60
CA SER A 36 -6.10 15.09 -12.86
C SER A 36 -5.21 14.10 -13.61
N GLY A 37 -5.69 12.89 -13.92
CA GLY A 37 -4.96 11.91 -14.71
C GLY A 37 -3.98 11.07 -13.91
N PHE A 38 -4.23 10.81 -12.63
CA PHE A 38 -3.59 9.72 -11.90
C PHE A 38 -3.96 8.37 -12.53
N ASP A 39 -3.11 7.35 -12.37
CA ASP A 39 -3.29 6.06 -13.03
C ASP A 39 -4.10 5.07 -12.18
N CYS A 40 -4.09 5.20 -10.84
CA CYS A 40 -4.77 4.28 -9.95
C CYS A 40 -5.25 4.95 -8.65
N LEU A 41 -6.41 4.53 -8.16
CA LEU A 41 -6.89 4.85 -6.81
C LEU A 41 -6.65 3.63 -5.92
N TRP A 42 -5.81 3.79 -4.90
CA TRP A 42 -5.47 2.76 -3.92
C TRP A 42 -6.16 3.04 -2.58
N ALA A 43 -6.61 2.01 -1.88
CA ALA A 43 -7.09 2.17 -0.50
C ALA A 43 -6.50 1.13 0.44
N VAL A 44 -6.24 1.57 1.68
CA VAL A 44 -5.85 0.71 2.80
C VAL A 44 -7.04 -0.13 3.31
N GLU A 45 -6.77 -1.13 4.14
CA GLU A 45 -7.76 -1.78 5.00
C GLU A 45 -7.31 -1.63 6.44
N HIS A 46 -8.10 -0.92 7.26
CA HIS A 46 -7.91 -0.76 8.69
C HIS A 46 -9.25 -0.62 9.41
N HIS A 47 -9.24 -0.92 10.71
CA HIS A 47 -10.46 -1.06 11.50
C HIS A 47 -10.36 -0.40 12.88
N PHE A 48 -11.52 -0.02 13.43
CA PHE A 48 -11.79 0.28 14.84
C PHE A 48 -11.13 1.53 15.42
N ARG A 49 -10.33 2.31 14.68
CA ARG A 49 -9.57 3.46 15.19
C ARG A 49 -9.40 4.57 14.16
N ASP A 50 -9.18 5.77 14.64
CA ASP A 50 -8.97 6.98 13.83
C ASP A 50 -7.67 6.95 13.00
N TYR A 51 -6.77 6.01 13.26
CA TYR A 51 -5.59 5.76 12.41
C TYR A 51 -5.97 5.61 10.95
N ALA A 52 -6.92 4.72 10.69
CA ALA A 52 -7.60 4.57 9.41
C ALA A 52 -8.82 3.66 9.60
N PHE A 53 -9.91 3.91 8.89
CA PHE A 53 -11.13 3.11 9.00
C PHE A 53 -11.84 2.93 7.65
N CYS A 54 -11.12 2.31 6.71
CA CYS A 54 -11.69 1.73 5.50
C CYS A 54 -11.81 0.21 5.71
N PRO A 55 -12.98 -0.29 6.12
CA PRO A 55 -13.14 -1.67 6.59
C PRO A 55 -13.26 -2.70 5.46
N ASP A 56 -13.62 -2.31 4.24
CA ASP A 56 -13.69 -3.18 3.06
C ASP A 56 -13.28 -2.38 1.83
N ASN A 57 -11.98 -2.44 1.50
CA ASN A 57 -11.44 -1.73 0.36
C ASN A 57 -11.91 -2.32 -0.99
N LEU A 58 -12.25 -3.60 -1.09
CA LEU A 58 -12.83 -4.18 -2.30
C LEU A 58 -14.23 -3.62 -2.57
N GLN A 59 -15.04 -3.39 -1.54
CA GLN A 59 -16.34 -2.74 -1.65
C GLN A 59 -16.17 -1.28 -2.09
N LEU A 60 -15.21 -0.55 -1.51
CA LEU A 60 -14.89 0.81 -1.91
C LEU A 60 -14.46 0.88 -3.38
N MET A 61 -13.59 -0.05 -3.83
CA MET A 61 -13.14 -0.09 -5.22
C MET A 61 -14.29 -0.37 -6.19
N ALA A 62 -15.31 -1.15 -5.80
CA ALA A 62 -16.50 -1.34 -6.63
C ALA A 62 -17.29 -0.02 -6.83
N TYR A 63 -17.40 0.80 -5.78
CA TYR A 63 -18.00 2.13 -5.89
C TYR A 63 -17.17 3.08 -6.77
N LEU A 64 -15.84 3.12 -6.55
CA LEU A 64 -14.95 4.01 -7.28
C LEU A 64 -14.84 3.65 -8.77
N THR A 65 -14.85 2.36 -9.10
CA THR A 65 -14.78 1.92 -10.49
C THR A 65 -16.02 2.30 -11.31
N ALA A 66 -17.19 2.41 -10.66
CA ALA A 66 -18.41 2.89 -11.28
C ALA A 66 -18.42 4.42 -11.43
N LYS A 67 -17.85 5.13 -10.45
CA LYS A 67 -17.78 6.60 -10.43
C LYS A 67 -16.70 7.13 -11.39
N HIS A 68 -15.58 6.43 -11.52
CA HIS A 68 -14.40 6.82 -12.28
C HIS A 68 -13.99 5.69 -13.26
N PRO A 69 -14.66 5.58 -14.42
CA PRO A 69 -14.48 4.42 -15.32
C PRO A 69 -13.15 4.38 -16.07
N GLU A 70 -12.35 5.45 -16.03
CA GLU A 70 -11.10 5.56 -16.79
C GLU A 70 -9.84 5.30 -15.96
N ILE A 71 -9.97 5.18 -14.61
CA ILE A 71 -8.84 4.99 -13.72
C ILE A 71 -8.80 3.56 -13.16
N ASP A 72 -7.61 3.03 -12.94
CA ASP A 72 -7.46 1.75 -12.26
C ASP A 72 -7.84 1.86 -10.78
N VAL A 73 -8.24 0.75 -10.18
CA VAL A 73 -8.59 0.66 -8.77
C VAL A 73 -7.77 -0.43 -8.09
N GLY A 74 -7.22 -0.12 -6.93
CA GLY A 74 -6.29 -1.02 -6.25
C GLY A 74 -6.49 -1.10 -4.74
N THR A 75 -6.12 -2.24 -4.18
CA THR A 75 -6.07 -2.43 -2.73
C THR A 75 -4.62 -2.43 -2.24
N ALA A 76 -4.36 -1.70 -1.14
CA ALA A 76 -3.02 -1.65 -0.54
C ALA A 76 -3.09 -1.65 1.00
N ALA A 77 -3.64 -2.75 1.53
CA ALA A 77 -3.95 -4.03 0.92
C ALA A 77 -5.20 -4.68 1.53
N VAL A 78 -5.74 -5.75 0.91
CA VAL A 78 -6.69 -6.65 1.59
C VAL A 78 -5.92 -7.48 2.61
N ILE A 79 -6.38 -7.53 3.84
CA ILE A 79 -5.67 -8.24 4.93
C ILE A 79 -6.23 -9.65 5.08
N LEU A 80 -5.50 -10.62 4.54
CA LEU A 80 -6.00 -11.98 4.36
C LEU A 80 -6.23 -12.80 5.64
N PRO A 81 -5.44 -12.67 6.74
CA PRO A 81 -5.57 -13.58 7.88
C PRO A 81 -6.92 -13.59 8.58
N TRP A 82 -7.71 -12.53 8.46
CA TRP A 82 -9.07 -12.47 9.03
C TRP A 82 -10.18 -12.50 7.97
N GLN A 83 -9.82 -12.74 6.70
CA GLN A 83 -10.77 -12.90 5.61
C GLN A 83 -10.96 -14.39 5.27
N ASP A 84 -12.12 -14.73 4.72
CA ASP A 84 -12.33 -16.02 4.05
C ASP A 84 -11.74 -15.98 2.64
N PRO A 85 -10.77 -16.86 2.27
CA PRO A 85 -10.10 -16.84 0.98
C PRO A 85 -11.06 -16.97 -0.21
N LEU A 86 -12.11 -17.79 -0.09
CA LEU A 86 -13.12 -17.97 -1.14
C LEU A 86 -13.85 -16.64 -1.39
N ARG A 87 -14.27 -15.97 -0.31
CA ARG A 87 -14.97 -14.68 -0.42
C ARG A 87 -14.09 -13.58 -1.01
N VAL A 88 -12.78 -13.57 -0.69
CA VAL A 88 -11.84 -12.62 -1.30
C VAL A 88 -11.69 -12.89 -2.80
N ALA A 89 -11.52 -14.15 -3.20
CA ALA A 89 -11.40 -14.53 -4.61
C ALA A 89 -12.67 -14.16 -5.42
N GLU A 90 -13.87 -14.44 -4.88
CA GLU A 90 -15.12 -14.07 -5.52
C GLU A 90 -15.29 -12.55 -5.65
N LYS A 91 -15.01 -11.78 -4.57
CA LYS A 91 -15.07 -10.31 -4.60
C LYS A 91 -14.08 -9.73 -5.61
N ALA A 92 -12.82 -10.22 -5.64
CA ALA A 92 -11.82 -9.79 -6.58
C ALA A 92 -12.23 -10.08 -8.03
N SER A 93 -12.73 -11.28 -8.31
CA SER A 93 -13.22 -11.65 -9.64
C SER A 93 -14.44 -10.82 -10.07
N ALA A 94 -15.38 -10.58 -9.17
CA ALA A 94 -16.54 -9.73 -9.45
C ALA A 94 -16.12 -8.28 -9.74
N LEU A 95 -15.19 -7.76 -8.93
CA LEU A 95 -14.64 -6.41 -9.13
C LEU A 95 -13.85 -6.30 -10.44
N ASP A 96 -13.11 -7.35 -10.84
CA ASP A 96 -12.42 -7.40 -12.12
C ASP A 96 -13.41 -7.34 -13.31
N GLN A 97 -14.57 -7.98 -13.19
CA GLN A 97 -15.66 -7.84 -14.18
C GLN A 97 -16.23 -6.43 -14.20
N LEU A 98 -16.56 -5.86 -13.03
CA LEU A 98 -17.13 -4.51 -12.90
C LEU A 98 -16.16 -3.42 -13.40
N SER A 99 -14.88 -3.57 -13.12
CA SER A 99 -13.85 -2.63 -13.53
C SER A 99 -13.36 -2.80 -14.97
N ASN A 100 -13.86 -3.80 -15.70
CA ASN A 100 -13.34 -4.15 -17.03
C ASN A 100 -11.83 -4.45 -17.02
N GLY A 101 -11.35 -5.19 -15.98
CA GLY A 101 -9.97 -5.62 -15.84
C GLY A 101 -9.02 -4.58 -15.27
N ARG A 102 -9.53 -3.49 -14.66
CA ARG A 102 -8.74 -2.42 -14.04
C ARG A 102 -8.41 -2.65 -12.56
N LEU A 103 -8.74 -3.83 -12.01
CA LEU A 103 -8.37 -4.19 -10.65
C LEU A 103 -6.88 -4.45 -10.54
N ARG A 104 -6.22 -3.83 -9.56
CA ARG A 104 -4.89 -4.13 -9.03
C ARG A 104 -5.05 -4.69 -7.62
N LEU A 105 -4.86 -6.00 -7.47
CA LEU A 105 -5.14 -6.70 -6.20
C LEU A 105 -3.90 -6.73 -5.32
N GLY A 106 -3.89 -5.91 -4.29
CA GLY A 106 -2.86 -5.92 -3.25
C GLY A 106 -3.33 -6.65 -2.00
N VAL A 107 -2.46 -7.51 -1.47
CA VAL A 107 -2.71 -8.34 -0.29
C VAL A 107 -1.70 -8.09 0.82
N GLY A 108 -2.11 -8.24 2.07
CA GLY A 108 -1.30 -8.00 3.25
C GLY A 108 -1.57 -8.97 4.38
N ARG A 109 -0.58 -9.09 5.29
CA ARG A 109 -0.66 -9.97 6.46
C ARG A 109 -1.38 -9.33 7.66
N GLY A 110 -1.44 -8.00 7.71
CA GLY A 110 -1.85 -7.27 8.90
C GLY A 110 -0.72 -7.16 9.94
N LEU A 111 -0.90 -6.18 10.83
CA LEU A 111 0.11 -5.84 11.85
C LEU A 111 -0.51 -5.46 13.20
N ALA A 112 -1.70 -4.85 13.23
CA ALA A 112 -2.29 -4.33 14.44
C ALA A 112 -2.93 -5.45 15.28
N ARG A 113 -2.38 -5.71 16.47
CA ARG A 113 -2.91 -6.72 17.40
C ARG A 113 -4.40 -6.54 17.66
N ARG A 114 -4.84 -5.30 17.87
CA ARG A 114 -6.25 -4.97 18.13
C ARG A 114 -7.20 -5.34 16.99
N GLU A 115 -6.72 -5.34 15.74
CA GLU A 115 -7.50 -5.79 14.58
C GLU A 115 -7.62 -7.31 14.58
N PHE A 116 -6.52 -8.03 14.86
CA PHE A 116 -6.55 -9.48 15.06
C PHE A 116 -7.51 -9.89 16.19
N ASP A 117 -7.45 -9.22 17.34
CA ASP A 117 -8.32 -9.46 18.49
C ASP A 117 -9.80 -9.20 18.12
N GLY A 118 -10.07 -8.09 17.43
CA GLY A 118 -11.41 -7.72 16.96
C GLY A 118 -12.03 -8.76 16.02
N PHE A 119 -11.23 -9.33 15.14
CA PHE A 119 -11.64 -10.41 14.23
C PHE A 119 -11.51 -11.81 14.84
N ARG A 120 -11.12 -11.94 16.11
CA ARG A 120 -10.98 -13.21 16.81
C ARG A 120 -9.97 -14.17 16.16
N THR A 121 -8.95 -13.60 15.51
CA THR A 121 -7.86 -14.31 14.86
C THR A 121 -6.56 -14.03 15.61
N THR A 122 -5.71 -15.02 15.76
CA THR A 122 -4.44 -14.83 16.49
C THR A 122 -3.34 -14.28 15.58
N MET A 123 -2.63 -13.29 16.09
CA MET A 123 -1.45 -12.72 15.43
C MET A 123 -0.35 -13.76 15.18
N ALA A 124 -0.27 -14.78 16.06
CA ALA A 124 0.72 -15.86 15.96
C ALA A 124 0.57 -16.72 14.69
N GLU A 125 -0.65 -16.90 14.20
CA GLU A 125 -0.96 -17.66 12.98
C GLU A 125 -0.95 -16.79 11.71
N SER A 126 -0.73 -15.48 11.85
CA SER A 126 -0.94 -14.52 10.75
C SER A 126 -0.09 -14.82 9.51
N ARG A 127 1.15 -15.32 9.69
CA ARG A 127 2.02 -15.67 8.56
C ARG A 127 1.49 -16.88 7.82
N GLU A 128 1.19 -17.94 8.55
CA GLU A 128 0.71 -19.21 7.98
C GLU A 128 -0.64 -19.02 7.30
N ARG A 129 -1.58 -18.30 7.95
CA ARG A 129 -2.87 -17.93 7.36
C ARG A 129 -2.73 -17.08 6.09
N PHE A 130 -1.82 -16.09 6.12
CA PHE A 130 -1.57 -15.27 4.94
C PHE A 130 -1.03 -16.11 3.78
N ASP A 131 0.00 -16.91 4.01
CA ASP A 131 0.66 -17.67 2.96
C ASP A 131 -0.31 -18.71 2.34
N GLU A 132 -1.13 -19.39 3.16
CA GLU A 132 -2.15 -20.34 2.69
C GLU A 132 -3.28 -19.62 1.93
N ALA A 133 -3.89 -18.59 2.51
CA ALA A 133 -4.95 -17.83 1.87
C ALA A 133 -4.52 -17.19 0.55
N ALA A 134 -3.33 -16.57 0.52
CA ALA A 134 -2.79 -15.95 -0.69
C ALA A 134 -2.57 -16.98 -1.80
N ALA A 135 -2.00 -18.15 -1.49
CA ALA A 135 -1.81 -19.22 -2.47
C ALA A 135 -3.16 -19.70 -3.03
N MET A 136 -4.15 -19.95 -2.16
CA MET A 136 -5.51 -20.36 -2.57
C MET A 136 -6.16 -19.32 -3.49
N ILE A 137 -6.11 -18.04 -3.11
CA ILE A 137 -6.71 -16.95 -3.89
C ILE A 137 -6.03 -16.84 -5.26
N MET A 138 -4.69 -16.76 -5.30
CA MET A 138 -3.97 -16.56 -6.56
C MET A 138 -4.14 -17.74 -7.50
N GLU A 139 -4.11 -18.98 -6.99
CA GLU A 139 -4.37 -20.17 -7.81
C GLU A 139 -5.79 -20.17 -8.34
N SER A 140 -6.78 -19.84 -7.50
CA SER A 140 -8.17 -19.83 -7.93
C SER A 140 -8.48 -18.74 -8.97
N LEU A 141 -7.85 -17.57 -8.87
CA LEU A 141 -7.98 -16.51 -9.86
C LEU A 141 -7.36 -16.88 -11.22
N ARG A 142 -6.34 -17.76 -11.23
CA ARG A 142 -5.70 -18.27 -12.46
C ARG A 142 -6.46 -19.47 -13.05
N SER A 143 -6.73 -20.48 -12.23
CA SER A 143 -7.35 -21.75 -12.69
C SER A 143 -8.88 -21.67 -12.81
N GLY A 144 -9.51 -20.82 -12.03
CA GLY A 144 -10.96 -20.74 -11.85
C GLY A 144 -11.53 -21.75 -10.85
N TRP A 145 -10.67 -22.44 -10.07
CA TRP A 145 -11.07 -23.42 -9.07
C TRP A 145 -10.34 -23.17 -7.75
N MET A 146 -11.05 -23.33 -6.65
CA MET A 146 -10.47 -23.29 -5.30
C MET A 146 -10.67 -24.61 -4.60
N GLU A 147 -9.60 -25.15 -4.01
CA GLU A 147 -9.57 -26.36 -3.19
C GLU A 147 -8.43 -26.24 -2.19
N SER A 148 -8.63 -26.68 -0.95
CA SER A 148 -7.57 -26.73 0.05
C SER A 148 -7.86 -27.79 1.12
N GLU A 149 -6.84 -28.52 1.53
CA GLU A 149 -6.80 -29.38 2.70
C GLU A 149 -5.79 -28.86 3.77
N GLY A 150 -5.51 -27.55 3.71
CA GLY A 150 -4.52 -26.93 4.58
C GLY A 150 -4.97 -26.81 6.03
N PRO A 151 -4.05 -26.48 6.96
CA PRO A 151 -4.34 -26.46 8.39
C PRO A 151 -5.27 -25.32 8.81
N HIS A 152 -5.31 -24.22 8.05
CA HIS A 152 -6.11 -23.05 8.41
C HIS A 152 -7.41 -22.95 7.59
N TYR A 153 -7.40 -23.43 6.34
CA TYR A 153 -8.54 -23.33 5.44
C TYR A 153 -8.79 -24.67 4.76
N ILE A 154 -9.85 -25.35 5.20
CA ILE A 154 -10.36 -26.56 4.53
C ILE A 154 -11.42 -26.11 3.55
N GLN A 155 -11.17 -26.29 2.25
CA GLN A 155 -12.06 -25.84 1.19
C GLN A 155 -12.32 -26.99 0.22
N PRO A 156 -13.56 -27.53 0.17
CA PRO A 156 -13.95 -28.45 -0.89
C PRO A 156 -13.80 -27.78 -2.26
N LYS A 157 -13.52 -28.59 -3.28
CA LYS A 157 -13.36 -28.08 -4.64
C LYS A 157 -14.60 -27.34 -5.13
N VAL A 158 -14.46 -26.07 -5.44
CA VAL A 158 -15.51 -25.19 -5.96
C VAL A 158 -15.02 -24.37 -7.14
N GLU A 159 -15.91 -24.07 -8.08
CA GLU A 159 -15.61 -23.18 -9.20
C GLU A 159 -15.80 -21.72 -8.78
N ILE A 160 -14.83 -20.86 -9.06
CA ILE A 160 -14.95 -19.41 -8.87
C ILE A 160 -15.79 -18.82 -10.00
N ARG A 161 -16.90 -18.17 -9.63
CA ARG A 161 -17.83 -17.52 -10.57
C ARG A 161 -18.22 -16.12 -10.06
N PRO A 162 -18.08 -15.04 -10.89
CA PRO A 162 -17.47 -15.07 -12.23
C PRO A 162 -15.97 -15.36 -12.15
N ARG A 163 -15.36 -15.71 -13.26
CA ARG A 163 -13.89 -15.72 -13.39
C ARG A 163 -13.39 -14.29 -13.61
N PRO A 164 -12.12 -13.96 -13.30
CA PRO A 164 -11.54 -12.68 -13.69
C PRO A 164 -11.73 -12.41 -15.19
N ARG A 165 -11.92 -11.15 -15.54
CA ARG A 165 -12.15 -10.76 -16.94
C ARG A 165 -10.89 -10.92 -17.80
N PHE A 166 -9.74 -10.66 -17.21
CA PHE A 166 -8.42 -10.82 -17.82
C PHE A 166 -7.46 -11.55 -16.89
N PRO A 167 -6.33 -12.09 -17.40
CA PRO A 167 -5.32 -12.70 -16.56
C PRO A 167 -4.90 -11.77 -15.42
N ILE A 168 -4.83 -12.31 -14.20
CA ILE A 168 -4.51 -11.54 -13.00
C ILE A 168 -3.00 -11.28 -12.85
N ASP A 169 -2.16 -12.08 -13.51
CA ASP A 169 -0.71 -11.92 -13.46
C ASP A 169 -0.30 -10.51 -13.93
N GLY A 170 0.69 -9.93 -13.24
CA GLY A 170 1.10 -8.53 -13.43
C GLY A 170 0.24 -7.50 -12.67
N ARG A 171 -0.92 -7.90 -12.13
CA ARG A 171 -1.86 -7.04 -11.37
C ARG A 171 -1.96 -7.44 -9.90
N ILE A 172 -1.03 -8.28 -9.42
CA ILE A 172 -0.93 -8.73 -8.03
C ILE A 172 0.13 -7.91 -7.31
N TYR A 173 -0.20 -7.46 -6.12
CA TYR A 173 0.66 -6.67 -5.22
C TYR A 173 0.68 -7.32 -3.84
N ALA A 174 1.82 -7.28 -3.14
CA ALA A 174 1.93 -7.80 -1.78
C ALA A 174 2.75 -6.87 -0.91
N VAL A 175 2.25 -6.57 0.29
CA VAL A 175 2.99 -5.77 1.26
C VAL A 175 4.23 -6.51 1.72
N ALA A 176 5.41 -5.94 1.50
CA ALA A 176 6.70 -6.56 1.81
C ALA A 176 7.59 -5.61 2.62
N SER A 177 7.75 -5.90 3.92
CA SER A 177 8.55 -5.09 4.86
C SER A 177 9.56 -5.92 5.68
N SER A 178 9.56 -7.24 5.55
CA SER A 178 10.47 -8.20 6.19
C SER A 178 10.97 -9.21 5.16
N GLU A 179 12.07 -9.93 5.47
CA GLU A 179 12.64 -10.96 4.58
C GLU A 179 11.60 -11.99 4.16
N ASP A 180 10.84 -12.55 5.12
CA ASP A 180 9.78 -13.52 4.83
C ASP A 180 8.71 -12.97 3.88
N SER A 181 8.34 -11.68 4.03
CA SER A 181 7.34 -11.05 3.16
C SER A 181 7.86 -10.80 1.74
N VAL A 182 9.16 -10.57 1.59
CA VAL A 182 9.83 -10.49 0.27
C VAL A 182 9.75 -11.84 -0.44
N VAL A 183 10.05 -12.94 0.27
CA VAL A 183 9.94 -14.31 -0.27
C VAL A 183 8.49 -14.64 -0.66
N SER A 184 7.52 -14.31 0.20
CA SER A 184 6.10 -14.52 -0.10
C SER A 184 5.66 -13.74 -1.33
N ALA A 185 6.05 -12.45 -1.46
CA ALA A 185 5.72 -11.63 -2.63
C ALA A 185 6.28 -12.25 -3.94
N ALA A 186 7.54 -12.69 -3.93
CA ALA A 186 8.14 -13.36 -5.08
C ALA A 186 7.38 -14.64 -5.46
N LYS A 187 7.07 -15.52 -4.48
CA LYS A 187 6.29 -16.76 -4.72
C LYS A 187 4.92 -16.49 -5.35
N LEU A 188 4.24 -15.44 -4.93
CA LEU A 188 2.92 -15.07 -5.44
C LEU A 188 2.95 -14.45 -6.86
N ARG A 189 4.14 -14.20 -7.43
CA ARG A 189 4.34 -13.37 -8.64
C ARG A 189 3.84 -11.95 -8.44
N ALA A 190 3.96 -11.43 -7.23
CA ALA A 190 3.43 -10.13 -6.85
C ALA A 190 4.50 -9.05 -6.94
N ARG A 191 4.09 -7.84 -7.31
CA ARG A 191 4.86 -6.61 -7.11
C ARG A 191 4.88 -6.29 -5.62
N MET A 192 6.04 -5.91 -5.08
CA MET A 192 6.10 -5.48 -3.68
C MET A 192 5.44 -4.12 -3.48
N VAL A 193 4.69 -3.98 -2.37
CA VAL A 193 4.26 -2.69 -1.82
C VAL A 193 5.17 -2.34 -0.66
N MET A 194 5.83 -1.19 -0.75
CA MET A 194 6.81 -0.72 0.24
C MET A 194 6.46 0.69 0.72
N PHE A 195 6.47 0.89 2.04
CA PHE A 195 6.21 2.22 2.62
C PHE A 195 7.48 3.07 2.66
N ALA A 196 7.33 4.38 2.43
CA ALA A 196 8.38 5.40 2.60
C ALA A 196 8.56 5.74 4.09
N ASP A 197 8.88 4.74 4.92
CA ASP A 197 9.04 4.84 6.38
C ASP A 197 10.49 4.98 6.84
N ARG A 198 11.45 4.90 5.91
CA ARG A 198 12.90 4.98 6.18
C ARG A 198 13.67 5.28 4.90
N PRO A 199 14.94 5.77 5.01
CA PRO A 199 15.77 6.09 3.85
C PRO A 199 15.92 4.92 2.86
N TRP A 200 15.79 5.20 1.57
CA TRP A 200 15.76 4.23 0.47
C TRP A 200 17.00 3.33 0.36
N PRO A 201 18.23 3.78 0.69
CA PRO A 201 19.39 2.86 0.73
C PRO A 201 19.18 1.66 1.67
N LYS A 202 18.41 1.83 2.75
CA LYS A 202 18.06 0.73 3.68
C LYS A 202 17.00 -0.24 3.11
N ARG A 203 16.28 0.15 2.06
CA ARG A 203 15.29 -0.66 1.35
C ARG A 203 15.87 -1.43 0.16
N LEU A 204 16.97 -0.95 -0.42
CA LEU A 204 17.58 -1.52 -1.62
C LEU A 204 17.86 -3.02 -1.53
N PRO A 205 18.40 -3.59 -0.41
CA PRO A 205 18.65 -5.03 -0.32
C PRO A 205 17.37 -5.88 -0.49
N GLN A 206 16.24 -5.43 0.06
CA GLN A 206 14.95 -6.12 -0.07
C GLN A 206 14.44 -6.11 -1.51
N ILE A 207 14.62 -5.00 -2.22
CA ILE A 207 14.25 -4.86 -3.64
C ILE A 207 15.09 -5.80 -4.51
N GLN A 208 16.41 -5.83 -4.28
CA GLN A 208 17.33 -6.72 -4.98
C GLN A 208 17.02 -8.20 -4.71
N GLN A 209 16.75 -8.56 -3.45
CA GLN A 209 16.35 -9.90 -3.07
C GLN A 209 15.06 -10.34 -3.78
N HIS A 210 14.04 -9.47 -3.82
CA HIS A 210 12.81 -9.78 -4.52
C HIS A 210 13.06 -10.02 -6.02
N ALA A 211 13.80 -9.11 -6.67
CA ALA A 211 14.09 -9.23 -8.10
C ALA A 211 14.81 -10.55 -8.42
N GLN A 212 15.82 -10.91 -7.62
CA GLN A 212 16.55 -12.18 -7.75
C GLN A 212 15.62 -13.38 -7.58
N LEU A 213 14.87 -13.44 -6.46
CA LEU A 213 13.95 -14.56 -6.18
C LEU A 213 12.85 -14.69 -7.24
N PHE A 214 12.34 -13.55 -7.72
CA PHE A 214 11.31 -13.53 -8.75
C PHE A 214 11.83 -14.13 -10.06
N GLU A 215 13.04 -13.72 -10.49
CA GLU A 215 13.68 -14.25 -11.69
C GLU A 215 14.02 -15.73 -11.57
N GLU A 216 14.57 -16.16 -10.41
CA GLU A 216 14.87 -17.58 -10.13
C GLU A 216 13.61 -18.47 -10.18
N MET A 217 12.49 -17.98 -9.64
CA MET A 217 11.24 -18.75 -9.54
C MET A 217 10.43 -18.75 -10.84
N HIS A 218 10.50 -17.69 -11.63
CA HIS A 218 9.56 -17.46 -12.73
C HIS A 218 10.22 -17.29 -14.10
N GLY A 219 11.56 -17.19 -14.18
CA GLY A 219 12.31 -17.06 -15.43
C GLY A 219 12.14 -15.71 -16.15
N VAL A 220 11.61 -14.71 -15.46
CA VAL A 220 11.42 -13.35 -15.98
C VAL A 220 11.86 -12.32 -14.94
N PRO A 221 12.32 -11.12 -15.33
CA PRO A 221 12.71 -10.08 -14.39
C PRO A 221 11.61 -9.74 -13.40
N GLY A 222 11.97 -9.49 -12.14
CA GLY A 222 11.04 -9.04 -11.12
C GLY A 222 10.49 -7.64 -11.44
N PRO A 223 9.19 -7.38 -11.19
CA PRO A 223 8.61 -6.06 -11.45
C PRO A 223 9.14 -5.02 -10.45
N PRO A 224 9.24 -3.73 -10.85
CA PRO A 224 9.60 -2.65 -9.94
C PRO A 224 8.58 -2.55 -8.78
N PRO A 225 8.99 -2.11 -7.58
CA PRO A 225 8.09 -2.00 -6.43
C PRO A 225 7.07 -0.86 -6.58
N LEU A 226 5.92 -0.98 -5.93
CA LEU A 226 5.02 0.13 -5.63
C LEU A 226 5.50 0.78 -4.32
N THR A 227 5.82 2.07 -4.35
CA THR A 227 6.16 2.85 -3.16
C THR A 227 4.93 3.59 -2.66
N ALA A 228 4.58 3.39 -1.38
CA ALA A 228 3.48 4.08 -0.72
C ALA A 228 4.05 5.26 0.09
N ASP A 229 3.65 6.46 -0.30
CA ASP A 229 4.21 7.71 0.17
C ASP A 229 3.17 8.63 0.80
N PHE A 230 3.67 9.59 1.60
CA PHE A 230 2.93 10.77 2.04
C PHE A 230 3.56 12.01 1.41
N CYS A 231 2.74 12.90 0.88
CA CYS A 231 3.21 14.07 0.15
C CYS A 231 2.57 15.35 0.67
N VAL A 232 3.41 16.35 0.93
CA VAL A 232 3.01 17.74 1.16
C VAL A 232 3.64 18.59 0.07
N CYS A 233 2.84 18.97 -0.94
CA CYS A 233 3.29 19.80 -2.06
C CYS A 233 2.88 21.26 -1.82
N THR A 234 3.87 22.15 -1.73
CA THR A 234 3.70 23.58 -1.44
C THR A 234 4.22 24.46 -2.56
N SER A 235 3.67 25.67 -2.70
CA SER A 235 4.11 26.62 -3.73
C SER A 235 5.44 27.30 -3.41
N THR A 236 5.83 27.35 -2.13
CA THR A 236 7.09 27.95 -1.64
C THR A 236 7.74 27.02 -0.60
N MET A 237 9.02 27.23 -0.32
CA MET A 237 9.72 26.53 0.76
C MET A 237 9.51 27.18 2.14
N ASP A 238 8.94 28.40 2.20
CA ASP A 238 8.71 29.10 3.46
C ASP A 238 7.75 28.30 4.34
N GLY A 239 8.21 27.88 5.51
CA GLY A 239 7.45 27.05 6.45
C GLY A 239 7.12 25.64 5.98
N ALA A 240 7.52 25.21 4.76
CA ALA A 240 7.18 23.91 4.20
C ALA A 240 7.72 22.74 5.03
N GLU A 241 8.91 22.89 5.61
CA GLU A 241 9.50 21.84 6.45
C GLU A 241 8.76 21.69 7.77
N GLU A 242 8.50 22.80 8.48
CA GLU A 242 7.77 22.81 9.75
C GLU A 242 6.36 22.25 9.56
N PHE A 243 5.67 22.71 8.55
CA PHE A 243 4.33 22.26 8.18
C PHE A 243 4.29 20.76 7.82
N SER A 244 5.23 20.30 7.00
CA SER A 244 5.30 18.88 6.64
C SER A 244 5.63 18.02 7.86
N ARG A 245 6.54 18.50 8.73
CA ARG A 245 6.90 17.81 9.96
C ARG A 245 5.72 17.69 10.93
N GLU A 246 4.86 18.71 11.03
CA GLU A 246 3.66 18.67 11.85
C GLU A 246 2.75 17.51 11.44
N TYR A 247 2.36 17.41 10.18
CA TYR A 247 1.41 16.38 9.72
C TYR A 247 2.05 14.99 9.61
N MET A 248 3.28 14.91 9.13
CA MET A 248 4.01 13.64 9.08
C MET A 248 4.33 13.13 10.48
N GLY A 249 4.69 14.03 11.41
CA GLY A 249 4.88 13.69 12.81
C GLY A 249 3.60 13.17 13.45
N THR A 250 2.48 13.86 13.25
CA THR A 250 1.16 13.40 13.72
C THR A 250 0.80 12.03 13.14
N PHE A 251 1.10 11.76 11.87
CA PHE A 251 0.91 10.44 11.28
C PHE A 251 1.82 9.39 11.94
N VAL A 252 3.07 9.70 12.22
CA VAL A 252 3.99 8.81 12.96
C VAL A 252 3.45 8.49 14.34
N TYR A 253 2.93 9.48 15.09
CA TYR A 253 2.27 9.25 16.39
C TYR A 253 1.08 8.30 16.24
N SER A 254 0.24 8.47 15.22
CA SER A 254 -0.90 7.59 14.98
C SER A 254 -0.49 6.13 14.75
N ASN A 255 0.64 5.89 14.08
CA ASN A 255 1.22 4.55 13.93
C ASN A 255 1.61 3.95 15.27
N PHE A 256 2.29 4.74 16.14
CA PHE A 256 2.69 4.27 17.46
C PHE A 256 1.49 3.85 18.31
N GLU A 257 0.41 4.63 18.27
CA GLU A 257 -0.82 4.28 18.99
C GLU A 257 -1.55 3.10 18.38
N HIS A 258 -1.75 3.09 17.08
CA HIS A 258 -2.54 2.06 16.40
C HIS A 258 -1.90 0.69 16.51
N TYR A 259 -0.60 0.60 16.22
CA TYR A 259 0.14 -0.65 16.28
C TYR A 259 0.69 -0.98 17.67
N GLU A 260 0.43 -0.12 18.66
CA GLU A 260 0.94 -0.31 20.03
C GLU A 260 2.46 -0.57 20.04
N LEU A 261 3.21 0.24 19.24
CA LEU A 261 4.62 -0.01 18.95
C LEU A 261 5.54 0.02 20.19
N LEU A 262 5.13 0.64 21.29
CA LEU A 262 5.87 0.63 22.55
C LEU A 262 5.55 -0.59 23.42
N GLY A 263 4.61 -1.44 22.98
CA GLY A 263 4.27 -2.69 23.67
C GLY A 263 5.30 -3.79 23.45
N ASP A 264 5.20 -4.86 24.24
CA ASP A 264 6.11 -6.01 24.19
C ASP A 264 5.58 -7.20 23.36
N HIS A 265 4.41 -7.03 22.75
CA HIS A 265 3.72 -8.13 22.03
C HIS A 265 4.47 -8.59 20.78
N PHE A 266 5.19 -7.70 20.07
CA PHE A 266 5.97 -8.09 18.89
C PHE A 266 7.12 -9.03 19.20
N SER A 267 7.78 -8.89 20.36
CA SER A 267 8.85 -9.81 20.78
C SER A 267 8.35 -11.20 21.19
N LYS A 268 7.03 -11.35 21.41
CA LYS A 268 6.39 -12.58 21.85
C LYS A 268 5.74 -13.36 20.71
N VAL A 269 5.69 -12.80 19.50
CA VAL A 269 4.99 -13.40 18.36
C VAL A 269 5.98 -13.70 17.23
N LYS A 270 6.06 -14.96 16.83
CA LYS A 270 6.92 -15.43 15.73
C LYS A 270 6.65 -14.66 14.44
N GLY A 271 7.69 -14.26 13.73
CA GLY A 271 7.62 -13.56 12.46
C GLY A 271 7.42 -12.05 12.59
N TYR A 272 7.54 -11.48 13.80
CA TYR A 272 7.54 -10.05 14.07
C TYR A 272 8.85 -9.52 14.67
N ASP A 273 9.92 -10.35 14.67
CA ASP A 273 11.24 -10.00 15.21
C ASP A 273 11.80 -8.70 14.63
N SER A 274 11.58 -8.45 13.33
CA SER A 274 11.98 -7.21 12.66
C SER A 274 11.26 -5.97 13.21
N TYR A 275 10.04 -6.12 13.72
CA TYR A 275 9.32 -5.03 14.40
C TYR A 275 9.82 -4.84 15.82
N ALA A 276 10.11 -5.93 16.54
CA ALA A 276 10.75 -5.84 17.86
C ALA A 276 12.10 -5.10 17.78
N ALA A 277 12.94 -5.42 16.80
CA ALA A 277 14.19 -4.71 16.56
C ALA A 277 13.98 -3.20 16.24
N LYS A 278 12.96 -2.85 15.47
CA LYS A 278 12.60 -1.43 15.20
C LYS A 278 12.20 -0.69 16.47
N ILE A 279 11.52 -1.35 17.39
CA ILE A 279 11.10 -0.77 18.66
C ILE A 279 12.32 -0.43 19.52
N GLU A 280 13.34 -1.28 19.56
CA GLU A 280 14.58 -0.98 20.29
C GLU A 280 15.29 0.23 19.68
N VAL A 281 15.39 0.32 18.34
CA VAL A 281 15.90 1.53 17.68
C VAL A 281 15.06 2.76 18.02
N ALA A 282 13.72 2.64 18.03
CA ALA A 282 12.83 3.73 18.38
C ALA A 282 13.04 4.23 19.83
N LYS A 283 13.35 3.32 20.75
CA LYS A 283 13.70 3.67 22.14
C LYS A 283 15.02 4.43 22.23
N GLU A 284 16.00 4.09 21.38
CA GLU A 284 17.31 4.75 21.34
C GLU A 284 17.25 6.16 20.73
N VAL A 285 16.61 6.30 19.56
CA VAL A 285 16.57 7.57 18.81
C VAL A 285 15.42 8.48 19.27
N GLY A 286 14.48 7.97 20.03
CA GLY A 286 13.23 8.67 20.40
C GLY A 286 12.28 8.87 19.22
N ILE A 287 11.08 9.37 19.51
CA ILE A 287 10.06 9.58 18.49
C ILE A 287 10.45 10.66 17.47
N GLU A 288 11.20 11.68 17.92
CA GLU A 288 11.72 12.72 17.03
C GLU A 288 12.69 12.15 15.99
N GLY A 289 13.58 11.24 16.40
CA GLY A 289 14.46 10.55 15.44
C GLY A 289 13.71 9.65 14.44
N ILE A 290 12.56 9.09 14.83
CA ILE A 290 11.69 8.36 13.91
C ILE A 290 11.02 9.33 12.92
N ILE A 291 10.53 10.47 13.39
CA ILE A 291 9.96 11.52 12.53
C ILE A 291 11.03 12.04 11.54
N ASP A 292 12.26 12.28 12.00
CA ASP A 292 13.37 12.66 11.11
C ASP A 292 13.62 11.63 10.01
N GLY A 293 13.63 10.34 10.37
CA GLY A 293 13.79 9.24 9.40
C GLY A 293 12.63 9.18 8.39
N PHE A 294 11.41 9.44 8.85
CA PHE A 294 10.22 9.52 8.00
C PHE A 294 10.28 10.72 7.06
N MET A 295 10.62 11.91 7.57
CA MET A 295 10.80 13.14 6.78
C MET A 295 11.89 13.01 5.69
N GLN A 296 12.93 12.19 5.93
CA GLN A 296 13.97 11.90 4.94
C GLN A 296 13.50 10.96 3.82
N ALA A 297 12.55 10.09 4.10
CA ALA A 297 12.03 9.13 3.12
C ALA A 297 10.84 9.68 2.33
N ALA A 298 10.00 10.49 2.97
CA ALA A 298 8.81 11.10 2.40
C ALA A 298 9.15 12.27 1.46
N VAL A 299 8.19 12.66 0.64
CA VAL A 299 8.35 13.78 -0.30
C VAL A 299 7.52 14.98 0.14
N TRP A 300 8.17 16.14 0.24
CA TRP A 300 7.54 17.38 0.69
C TRP A 300 8.22 18.63 0.14
N GLY A 301 7.53 19.76 0.17
CA GLY A 301 8.02 21.06 -0.29
C GLY A 301 7.56 21.43 -1.69
N THR A 302 8.34 22.20 -2.41
CA THR A 302 7.98 22.67 -3.76
C THR A 302 8.04 21.53 -4.81
N PRO A 303 7.33 21.65 -5.95
CA PRO A 303 7.41 20.69 -7.05
C PRO A 303 8.84 20.32 -7.44
N ASP A 304 9.73 21.31 -7.59
CA ASP A 304 11.15 21.08 -7.93
C ASP A 304 11.88 20.25 -6.88
N ARG A 305 11.60 20.47 -5.59
CA ARG A 305 12.20 19.67 -4.52
C ARG A 305 11.66 18.24 -4.56
N ILE A 306 10.36 18.05 -4.71
CA ILE A 306 9.70 16.74 -4.80
C ILE A 306 10.26 15.95 -5.99
N LEU A 307 10.39 16.55 -7.16
CA LEU A 307 10.98 15.90 -8.34
C LEU A 307 12.41 15.47 -8.09
N ARG A 308 13.26 16.32 -7.50
CA ARG A 308 14.64 15.94 -7.14
C ARG A 308 14.70 14.78 -6.15
N GLU A 309 13.79 14.69 -5.19
CA GLU A 309 13.74 13.55 -4.26
C GLU A 309 13.33 12.25 -4.97
N PHE A 310 12.38 12.31 -5.90
CA PHE A 310 12.03 11.14 -6.72
C PHE A 310 13.16 10.73 -7.69
N GLU A 311 13.90 11.68 -8.28
CA GLU A 311 15.10 11.40 -9.08
C GLU A 311 16.18 10.70 -8.25
N LYS A 312 16.46 11.17 -7.03
CA LYS A 312 17.38 10.51 -6.10
C LYS A 312 16.92 9.10 -5.75
N ARG A 313 15.61 8.93 -5.47
CA ARG A 313 15.02 7.61 -5.22
C ARG A 313 15.24 6.68 -6.39
N ARG A 314 14.91 7.12 -7.60
CA ARG A 314 15.10 6.34 -8.82
C ARG A 314 16.56 5.96 -9.05
N ALA A 315 17.50 6.85 -8.76
CA ALA A 315 18.93 6.56 -8.82
C ALA A 315 19.38 5.48 -7.83
N ILE A 316 18.69 5.33 -6.67
CA ILE A 316 19.02 4.36 -5.63
C ILE A 316 18.36 3.00 -5.92
N ILE A 317 17.04 2.99 -6.15
CA ILE A 317 16.25 1.75 -6.19
C ILE A 317 15.83 1.31 -7.60
N GLY A 318 16.16 2.08 -8.64
CA GLY A 318 15.66 1.85 -9.99
C GLY A 318 14.25 2.37 -10.20
N ASP A 319 13.55 1.84 -11.20
CA ASP A 319 12.17 2.19 -11.49
C ASP A 319 11.22 1.72 -10.37
N PHE A 320 10.13 2.45 -10.18
CA PHE A 320 9.09 2.15 -9.18
C PHE A 320 7.74 2.68 -9.65
N GLU A 321 6.65 2.16 -9.09
CA GLU A 321 5.33 2.78 -9.14
C GLU A 321 5.11 3.60 -7.86
N LEU A 322 4.26 4.60 -7.92
CA LEU A 322 3.97 5.49 -6.80
C LEU A 322 2.49 5.42 -6.42
N ALA A 323 2.22 5.25 -5.11
CA ALA A 323 0.93 5.54 -4.50
C ALA A 323 1.15 6.59 -3.41
N THR A 324 0.59 7.78 -3.55
CA THR A 324 0.88 8.87 -2.62
C THR A 324 -0.38 9.45 -1.99
N SER A 325 -0.33 9.65 -0.66
CA SER A 325 -1.41 10.29 0.13
C SER A 325 -1.14 11.78 0.31
N PHE A 326 -2.21 12.58 0.26
CA PHE A 326 -2.17 14.01 0.51
C PHE A 326 -2.98 14.43 1.73
N ARG A 327 -3.90 13.56 2.22
CA ARG A 327 -4.74 13.80 3.39
C ARG A 327 -4.40 12.79 4.49
N PHE A 328 -3.67 13.22 5.52
CA PHE A 328 -3.21 12.40 6.64
C PHE A 328 -2.82 13.28 7.83
N GLY A 329 -2.75 12.68 9.03
CA GLY A 329 -2.12 13.29 10.21
C GLY A 329 -2.69 14.66 10.60
N GLY A 330 -3.99 14.91 10.43
CA GLY A 330 -4.60 16.19 10.74
C GLY A 330 -4.49 17.26 9.64
N THR A 331 -3.99 16.92 8.44
CA THR A 331 -3.92 17.87 7.32
C THR A 331 -5.31 18.37 6.94
N PRO A 332 -5.59 19.70 7.04
CA PRO A 332 -6.88 20.25 6.64
C PRO A 332 -7.20 19.94 5.18
N TYR A 333 -8.49 19.73 4.87
CA TYR A 333 -8.92 19.38 3.51
C TYR A 333 -8.41 20.36 2.45
N GLU A 334 -8.54 21.66 2.71
CA GLU A 334 -8.14 22.73 1.76
C GLU A 334 -6.61 22.71 1.49
N VAL A 335 -5.83 22.22 2.45
CA VAL A 335 -4.39 22.06 2.30
C VAL A 335 -4.08 20.83 1.45
N ALA A 336 -4.74 19.70 1.76
CA ALA A 336 -4.63 18.48 0.97
C ALA A 336 -5.06 18.72 -0.48
N GLU A 337 -6.18 19.43 -0.70
CA GLU A 337 -6.68 19.79 -2.02
C GLU A 337 -5.68 20.65 -2.81
N LYS A 338 -5.11 21.69 -2.17
CA LYS A 338 -4.08 22.51 -2.81
C LYS A 338 -2.83 21.71 -3.15
N SER A 339 -2.42 20.81 -2.23
CA SER A 339 -1.24 19.96 -2.39
C SER A 339 -1.40 19.01 -3.57
N ILE A 340 -2.51 18.25 -3.65
CA ILE A 340 -2.74 17.32 -4.76
C ILE A 340 -2.90 18.05 -6.09
N LYS A 341 -3.60 19.19 -6.14
CA LYS A 341 -3.76 19.99 -7.37
C LYS A 341 -2.43 20.54 -7.88
N LEU A 342 -1.57 21.02 -6.97
CA LEU A 342 -0.24 21.51 -7.34
C LEU A 342 0.66 20.35 -7.82
N PHE A 343 0.64 19.21 -7.12
CA PHE A 343 1.34 18.00 -7.53
C PHE A 343 0.87 17.53 -8.92
N ALA A 344 -0.43 17.47 -9.15
CA ALA A 344 -1.01 17.05 -10.41
C ALA A 344 -0.61 17.96 -11.57
N LYS A 345 -0.50 19.26 -11.32
CA LYS A 345 -0.13 20.24 -12.34
C LYS A 345 1.36 20.23 -12.67
N GLU A 346 2.23 20.17 -11.67
CA GLU A 346 3.66 20.46 -11.84
C GLU A 346 4.55 19.21 -11.73
N VAL A 347 4.13 18.18 -10.95
CA VAL A 347 4.95 16.97 -10.68
C VAL A 347 4.49 15.79 -11.53
N LEU A 348 3.19 15.50 -11.55
CA LEU A 348 2.62 14.34 -12.22
C LEU A 348 3.02 14.23 -13.71
N PRO A 349 2.97 15.30 -14.54
CA PRO A 349 3.36 15.21 -15.95
C PRO A 349 4.83 14.83 -16.15
N VAL A 350 5.73 15.32 -15.26
CA VAL A 350 7.15 15.02 -15.31
C VAL A 350 7.38 13.55 -14.96
N LEU A 351 6.79 13.06 -13.86
CA LEU A 351 6.92 11.66 -13.46
C LEU A 351 6.36 10.71 -14.53
N LYS A 352 5.23 11.06 -15.15
CA LYS A 352 4.65 10.27 -16.26
C LYS A 352 5.55 10.24 -17.51
N SER A 353 6.38 11.25 -17.72
CA SER A 353 7.35 11.26 -18.83
C SER A 353 8.55 10.32 -18.58
N TRP A 354 8.75 9.84 -17.36
CA TRP A 354 9.77 8.86 -17.05
C TRP A 354 9.35 7.50 -17.62
N LYS A 355 9.73 7.26 -18.87
CA LYS A 355 9.44 5.99 -19.56
C LYS A 355 10.14 4.84 -18.84
N GLU A 356 9.48 3.68 -18.80
CA GLU A 356 10.17 2.43 -18.56
C GLU A 356 11.27 2.28 -19.62
N PRO A 357 12.46 1.76 -19.26
CA PRO A 357 13.46 1.42 -20.27
C PRO A 357 12.77 0.48 -21.27
N GLU A 358 12.81 0.81 -22.56
CA GLU A 358 12.33 -0.10 -23.60
C GLU A 358 12.95 -1.47 -23.34
N ALA A 359 12.11 -2.48 -23.05
CA ALA A 359 12.57 -3.85 -23.00
C ALA A 359 13.33 -4.08 -24.30
N LYS A 360 14.64 -4.35 -24.22
CA LYS A 360 15.42 -4.72 -25.41
C LYS A 360 14.65 -5.84 -26.07
N GLN A 361 14.01 -5.54 -27.19
CA GLN A 361 13.46 -6.56 -28.08
C GLN A 361 14.58 -7.57 -28.25
N ALA A 362 14.37 -8.80 -27.78
CA ALA A 362 15.25 -9.89 -28.06
C ALA A 362 15.30 -9.97 -29.58
N ALA A 363 16.45 -9.60 -30.16
CA ALA A 363 16.71 -9.79 -31.56
C ALA A 363 16.57 -11.28 -31.83
N GLU A 364 15.77 -11.60 -32.82
CA GLU A 364 15.51 -12.90 -33.41
C GLU A 364 16.76 -13.79 -33.59
#